data_ff66734cc98581b5d38f766033156548
#
_entry.id   ff66734cc98581b5d38f766033156548
#
_cell.length_a   1.000
_cell.length_b   1.000
_cell.length_c   1.000
_cell.angle_alpha   90.00
_cell.angle_beta   90.00
_cell.angle_gamma   90.00
#
_symmetry.space_group_name_H-M   'P 1'
#
loop_
_entity.id
_entity.type
_entity.pdbx_description
1 polymer ?
#
loop_
_entity_poly.entity_id
_entity_poly.type
_entity_poly.pdbx_seq_one_letter_code
_entity_poly.pdbx_strand_id
1 'polypeptide(L)'
;MDLQHIISLVKETKGIITNREMAAHVKEKGVADYVTQVDVAVQDFLKKALYKLAPDIQFLGEETGLQRMDTDSYWILDPVDGTTNLMHDYQHSVVSLALCRQKEIVMGIIYDPFHDEIFSAVKGGGSFLNGKPIHVSSAHKLSETIIGIGTAKRELAKENFARFLKVYENSQDVRRLGSAALE
;
A
#
# COMPACT_ATOMS: atom_id res chain seq x y z
N MET A 1 12.23 3.20 18.01
CA MET A 1 12.54 3.02 16.58
C MET A 1 12.26 4.34 15.90
N ASP A 2 13.19 4.84 15.12
CA ASP A 2 13.09 6.17 14.50
C ASP A 2 12.30 6.06 13.18
N LEU A 3 11.15 6.76 13.12
CA LEU A 3 10.28 6.81 11.92
C LEU A 3 11.04 7.36 10.71
N GLN A 4 11.89 8.38 10.88
CA GLN A 4 12.61 9.01 9.76
C GLN A 4 13.62 8.05 9.12
N HIS A 5 14.25 7.20 9.92
CA HIS A 5 15.13 6.17 9.41
C HIS A 5 14.35 5.14 8.53
N ILE A 6 13.17 4.71 8.98
CA ILE A 6 12.33 3.77 8.21
C ILE A 6 11.82 4.43 6.94
N ILE A 7 11.39 5.70 7.00
CA ILE A 7 11.01 6.49 5.83
C ILE A 7 12.15 6.51 4.79
N SER A 8 13.38 6.75 5.23
CA SER A 8 14.54 6.75 4.33
C SER A 8 14.73 5.41 3.64
N LEU A 9 14.63 4.28 4.38
CA LEU A 9 14.72 2.94 3.80
C LEU A 9 13.61 2.67 2.77
N VAL A 10 12.39 3.09 3.05
CA VAL A 10 11.29 2.92 2.10
C VAL A 10 11.53 3.76 0.84
N LYS A 11 12.02 4.98 0.95
CA LYS A 11 12.35 5.84 -0.20
C LYS A 11 13.47 5.27 -1.08
N GLU A 12 14.38 4.47 -0.54
CA GLU A 12 15.43 3.79 -1.33
C GLU A 12 14.85 2.79 -2.35
N THR A 13 13.60 2.35 -2.18
CA THR A 13 12.92 1.47 -3.14
C THR A 13 12.55 2.16 -4.46
N LYS A 14 12.63 3.49 -4.55
CA LYS A 14 12.26 4.28 -5.75
C LYS A 14 12.87 3.71 -7.03
N GLY A 15 14.19 3.49 -7.03
CA GLY A 15 14.90 3.00 -8.21
C GLY A 15 14.49 1.57 -8.63
N ILE A 16 13.99 0.77 -7.69
CA ILE A 16 13.46 -0.57 -7.98
C ILE A 16 12.08 -0.46 -8.61
N ILE A 17 11.15 0.30 -7.99
CA ILE A 17 9.76 0.40 -8.43
C ILE A 17 9.63 1.08 -9.79
N THR A 18 10.45 2.09 -10.05
CA THR A 18 10.44 2.80 -11.33
C THR A 18 11.22 2.08 -12.44
N ASN A 19 11.74 0.87 -12.19
CA ASN A 19 12.45 0.07 -13.18
C ASN A 19 11.47 -0.65 -14.11
N ARG A 20 11.31 -0.13 -15.31
CA ARG A 20 10.38 -0.62 -16.34
C ARG A 20 10.69 -2.02 -16.85
N GLU A 21 11.96 -2.38 -16.93
CA GLU A 21 12.38 -3.69 -17.37
C GLU A 21 11.93 -4.75 -16.35
N MET A 22 12.16 -4.51 -15.07
CA MET A 22 11.71 -5.40 -14.00
C MET A 22 10.17 -5.49 -13.92
N ALA A 23 9.46 -4.37 -14.13
CA ALA A 23 8.00 -4.34 -14.14
C ALA A 23 7.38 -5.15 -15.30
N ALA A 24 8.09 -5.29 -16.41
CA ALA A 24 7.67 -6.10 -17.56
C ALA A 24 7.80 -7.61 -17.33
N HIS A 25 8.58 -8.05 -16.33
CA HIS A 25 8.73 -9.47 -15.99
C HIS A 25 7.63 -9.88 -15.00
N VAL A 26 6.51 -10.34 -15.56
CA VAL A 26 5.28 -10.66 -14.83
C VAL A 26 5.12 -12.16 -14.68
N LYS A 27 4.67 -12.59 -13.49
CA LYS A 27 4.19 -13.94 -13.21
C LYS A 27 2.76 -13.87 -12.70
N GLU A 28 1.88 -14.68 -13.27
CA GLU A 28 0.49 -14.81 -12.80
C GLU A 28 0.43 -15.72 -11.58
N LYS A 29 -0.20 -15.27 -10.49
CA LYS A 29 -0.46 -16.03 -9.28
C LYS A 29 -1.86 -16.66 -9.29
N GLY A 30 -2.82 -16.00 -9.98
CA GLY A 30 -4.22 -16.39 -10.08
C GLY A 30 -4.99 -15.51 -11.04
N VAL A 31 -6.31 -15.67 -11.11
CA VAL A 31 -7.15 -14.89 -12.03
C VAL A 31 -7.05 -13.39 -11.72
N ALA A 32 -6.36 -12.64 -12.60
CA ALA A 32 -6.05 -11.22 -12.45
C ALA A 32 -5.28 -10.90 -11.14
N ASP A 33 -4.44 -11.80 -10.71
CA ASP A 33 -3.52 -11.67 -9.60
C ASP A 33 -2.10 -11.90 -10.14
N TYR A 34 -1.27 -10.87 -10.05
CA TYR A 34 0.05 -10.80 -10.69
C TYR A 34 1.13 -10.41 -9.70
N VAL A 35 2.34 -10.87 -9.97
CA VAL A 35 3.57 -10.42 -9.31
C VAL A 35 4.60 -10.10 -10.36
N THR A 36 5.37 -9.05 -10.15
CA THR A 36 6.49 -8.67 -11.01
C THR A 36 7.83 -8.92 -10.31
N GLN A 37 8.93 -8.80 -11.04
CA GLN A 37 10.26 -8.80 -10.40
C GLN A 37 10.46 -7.62 -9.46
N VAL A 38 9.71 -6.53 -9.64
CA VAL A 38 9.71 -5.37 -8.75
C VAL A 38 9.20 -5.74 -7.36
N ASP A 39 8.06 -6.45 -7.28
CA ASP A 39 7.45 -6.88 -6.01
C ASP A 39 8.46 -7.69 -5.18
N VAL A 40 9.09 -8.67 -5.82
CA VAL A 40 10.10 -9.53 -5.17
C VAL A 40 11.32 -8.71 -4.71
N ALA A 41 11.83 -7.83 -5.57
CA ALA A 41 13.03 -7.05 -5.27
C ALA A 41 12.79 -6.02 -4.16
N VAL A 42 11.64 -5.34 -4.13
CA VAL A 42 11.25 -4.42 -3.05
C VAL A 42 11.12 -5.17 -1.74
N GLN A 43 10.42 -6.33 -1.75
CA GLN A 43 10.27 -7.14 -0.55
C GLN A 43 11.61 -7.60 -0.01
N ASP A 44 12.48 -8.15 -0.85
CA ASP A 44 13.80 -8.63 -0.44
C ASP A 44 14.69 -7.51 0.12
N PHE A 45 14.65 -6.34 -0.52
CA PHE A 45 15.38 -5.16 -0.06
C PHE A 45 14.93 -4.73 1.33
N LEU A 46 13.62 -4.47 1.50
CA LEU A 46 13.07 -4.00 2.77
C LEU A 46 13.19 -5.04 3.88
N LYS A 47 12.95 -6.32 3.60
CA LYS A 47 13.14 -7.40 4.56
C LYS A 47 14.57 -7.42 5.11
N LYS A 48 15.58 -7.33 4.25
CA LYS A 48 16.99 -7.31 4.66
C LYS A 48 17.33 -6.06 5.47
N ALA A 49 16.85 -4.89 5.04
CA ALA A 49 17.10 -3.62 5.71
C ALA A 49 16.44 -3.57 7.10
N LEU A 50 15.17 -3.95 7.19
CA LEU A 50 14.41 -4.00 8.45
C LEU A 50 14.94 -5.05 9.42
N TYR A 51 15.39 -6.20 8.93
CA TYR A 51 16.04 -7.21 9.77
C TYR A 51 17.34 -6.69 10.40
N LYS A 52 18.16 -5.95 9.65
CA LYS A 52 19.38 -5.32 10.21
C LYS A 52 19.06 -4.28 11.28
N LEU A 53 17.96 -3.55 11.10
CA LEU A 53 17.53 -2.50 12.04
C LEU A 53 16.90 -3.08 13.32
N ALA A 54 16.13 -4.16 13.19
CA ALA A 54 15.36 -4.76 14.27
C ALA A 54 15.20 -6.28 14.05
N PRO A 55 16.22 -7.09 14.36
CA PRO A 55 16.24 -8.53 14.08
C PRO A 55 15.16 -9.32 14.87
N ASP A 56 14.70 -8.78 15.98
CA ASP A 56 13.68 -9.42 16.82
C ASP A 56 12.24 -9.20 16.32
N ILE A 57 12.05 -8.35 15.29
CA ILE A 57 10.73 -8.09 14.71
C ILE A 57 10.55 -8.98 13.48
N GLN A 58 9.54 -9.87 13.52
CA GLN A 58 9.22 -10.72 12.39
C GLN A 58 8.73 -9.91 11.18
N PHE A 59 8.75 -10.55 10.01
CA PHE A 59 8.36 -9.91 8.76
C PHE A 59 7.28 -10.72 8.05
N LEU A 60 6.17 -10.08 7.74
CA LEU A 60 5.06 -10.59 6.95
C LEU A 60 5.01 -9.80 5.64
N GLY A 61 5.42 -10.43 4.54
CA GLY A 61 5.31 -9.86 3.20
C GLY A 61 4.22 -10.58 2.40
N GLU A 62 3.59 -9.90 1.49
CA GLU A 62 2.57 -10.46 0.61
C GLU A 62 3.11 -11.68 -0.16
N GLU A 63 4.32 -11.57 -0.70
CA GLU A 63 4.95 -12.61 -1.53
C GLU A 63 5.43 -13.84 -0.73
N THR A 64 5.50 -13.75 0.59
CA THR A 64 5.89 -14.88 1.45
C THR A 64 4.69 -15.68 1.99
N GLY A 65 3.46 -15.21 1.74
CA GLY A 65 2.23 -15.80 2.23
C GLY A 65 2.03 -15.63 3.74
N LEU A 66 0.87 -16.07 4.23
CA LEU A 66 0.53 -16.05 5.65
C LEU A 66 1.39 -17.06 6.40
N GLN A 67 2.45 -16.61 7.03
CA GLN A 67 3.18 -17.40 8.03
C GLN A 67 2.55 -17.19 9.40
N ARG A 68 2.58 -18.23 10.24
CA ARG A 68 2.15 -18.12 11.63
C ARG A 68 3.08 -17.12 12.33
N MET A 69 2.50 -16.03 12.85
CA MET A 69 3.23 -15.05 13.61
C MET A 69 3.32 -15.52 15.05
N ASP A 70 4.54 -15.88 15.48
CA ASP A 70 4.81 -16.40 16.83
C ASP A 70 5.23 -15.28 17.80
N THR A 71 5.25 -14.03 17.33
CA THR A 71 5.63 -12.85 18.13
C THR A 71 4.53 -11.79 18.12
N ASP A 72 4.53 -10.97 19.17
CA ASP A 72 3.62 -9.81 19.29
C ASP A 72 4.03 -8.61 18.43
N SER A 73 5.19 -8.67 17.73
CA SER A 73 5.70 -7.57 16.92
C SER A 73 6.13 -8.08 15.54
N TYR A 74 5.57 -7.50 14.49
CA TYR A 74 5.92 -7.85 13.12
C TYR A 74 5.69 -6.70 12.14
N TRP A 75 6.53 -6.65 11.12
CA TRP A 75 6.34 -5.82 9.94
C TRP A 75 5.31 -6.45 9.02
N ILE A 76 4.48 -5.63 8.40
CA ILE A 76 3.55 -6.01 7.32
C ILE A 76 3.93 -5.19 6.11
N LEU A 77 4.25 -5.86 5.01
CA LEU A 77 4.64 -5.22 3.75
C LEU A 77 3.76 -5.71 2.60
N ASP A 78 3.14 -4.76 1.89
CA ASP A 78 2.77 -4.90 0.49
C ASP A 78 3.84 -4.16 -0.33
N PRO A 79 4.66 -4.88 -1.10
CA PRO A 79 5.78 -4.28 -1.82
C PRO A 79 5.34 -3.40 -2.98
N VAL A 80 4.21 -3.71 -3.63
CA VAL A 80 3.62 -2.95 -4.72
C VAL A 80 2.10 -3.05 -4.69
N ASP A 81 1.45 -2.24 -3.85
CA ASP A 81 0.01 -2.08 -3.96
C ASP A 81 -0.33 -1.37 -5.27
N GLY A 82 -1.08 -2.07 -6.12
CA GLY A 82 -1.36 -1.66 -7.50
C GLY A 82 -0.42 -2.29 -8.54
N THR A 83 -0.03 -3.56 -8.41
CA THR A 83 0.83 -4.29 -9.37
C THR A 83 0.29 -4.22 -10.81
N THR A 84 -1.02 -4.30 -11.00
CA THR A 84 -1.64 -4.12 -12.34
C THR A 84 -1.34 -2.74 -12.92
N ASN A 85 -1.39 -1.69 -12.10
CA ASN A 85 -1.05 -0.34 -12.53
C ASN A 85 0.41 -0.23 -12.95
N LEU A 86 1.31 -0.84 -12.17
CA LEU A 86 2.73 -0.87 -12.46
C LEU A 86 3.01 -1.56 -13.81
N MET A 87 2.39 -2.72 -14.06
CA MET A 87 2.53 -3.46 -15.32
C MET A 87 2.13 -2.64 -16.55
N HIS A 88 1.11 -1.79 -16.40
CA HIS A 88 0.57 -0.95 -17.49
C HIS A 88 1.09 0.49 -17.48
N ASP A 89 2.12 0.78 -16.68
CA ASP A 89 2.68 2.13 -16.54
C ASP A 89 1.68 3.22 -16.15
N TYR A 90 0.71 2.86 -15.36
CA TYR A 90 -0.29 3.83 -14.93
C TYR A 90 0.22 4.78 -13.83
N GLN A 91 1.44 4.55 -13.31
CA GLN A 91 2.13 5.40 -12.32
C GLN A 91 1.31 5.68 -11.05
N HIS A 92 0.50 4.71 -10.65
CA HIS A 92 -0.37 4.77 -9.48
C HIS A 92 -0.21 3.45 -8.69
N SER A 93 0.99 3.28 -8.14
CA SER A 93 1.38 2.12 -7.35
C SER A 93 2.31 2.56 -6.24
N VAL A 94 2.17 1.97 -5.06
CA VAL A 94 2.87 2.41 -3.84
C VAL A 94 3.49 1.24 -3.10
N VAL A 95 4.48 1.52 -2.24
CA VAL A 95 4.91 0.63 -1.17
C VAL A 95 4.05 0.91 0.06
N SER A 96 3.50 -0.13 0.66
CA SER A 96 2.76 -0.04 1.92
C SER A 96 3.46 -0.84 3.01
N LEU A 97 3.99 -0.17 4.02
CA LEU A 97 4.68 -0.77 5.15
C LEU A 97 4.02 -0.40 6.46
N ALA A 98 3.73 -1.39 7.30
CA ALA A 98 3.21 -1.17 8.64
C ALA A 98 4.02 -1.92 9.71
N LEU A 99 4.03 -1.40 10.92
CA LEU A 99 4.50 -2.10 12.11
C LEU A 99 3.30 -2.43 12.99
N CYS A 100 3.08 -3.71 13.22
CA CYS A 100 2.11 -4.22 14.17
C CYS A 100 2.81 -4.58 15.49
N ARG A 101 2.21 -4.21 16.61
CA ARG A 101 2.59 -4.64 17.96
C ARG A 101 1.35 -4.99 18.76
N GLN A 102 1.37 -6.14 19.44
CA GLN A 102 0.23 -6.61 20.25
C GLN A 102 -1.11 -6.57 19.47
N LYS A 103 -1.08 -6.98 18.20
CA LYS A 103 -2.23 -6.98 17.27
C LYS A 103 -2.77 -5.58 16.91
N GLU A 104 -2.03 -4.52 17.18
CA GLU A 104 -2.37 -3.16 16.80
C GLU A 104 -1.33 -2.59 15.84
N ILE A 105 -1.79 -1.88 14.81
CA ILE A 105 -0.90 -1.11 13.94
C ILE A 105 -0.45 0.13 14.70
N VAL A 106 0.86 0.22 14.96
CA VAL A 106 1.46 1.34 15.70
C VAL A 106 2.19 2.33 14.80
N MET A 107 2.51 1.95 13.57
CA MET A 107 3.15 2.79 12.56
C MET A 107 2.70 2.35 11.17
N GLY A 108 2.48 3.29 10.27
CA GLY A 108 2.19 3.06 8.87
C GLY A 108 2.95 4.04 7.98
N ILE A 109 3.44 3.56 6.86
CA ILE A 109 4.13 4.33 5.81
C ILE A 109 3.60 3.86 4.46
N ILE A 110 3.17 4.82 3.63
CA ILE A 110 2.82 4.58 2.24
C ILE A 110 3.69 5.49 1.39
N TYR A 111 4.40 4.93 0.43
CA TYR A 111 5.30 5.70 -0.43
C TYR A 111 4.89 5.58 -1.89
N ASP A 112 4.55 6.71 -2.49
CA ASP A 112 4.38 6.87 -3.93
C ASP A 112 5.71 7.32 -4.55
N PRO A 113 6.41 6.42 -5.27
CA PRO A 113 7.71 6.73 -5.87
C PRO A 113 7.61 7.61 -7.12
N PHE A 114 6.43 7.67 -7.76
CA PHE A 114 6.20 8.42 -8.99
C PHE A 114 6.04 9.92 -8.72
N HIS A 115 5.37 10.27 -7.61
CA HIS A 115 5.16 11.65 -7.17
C HIS A 115 6.10 12.07 -6.02
N ASP A 116 6.95 11.14 -5.52
CA ASP A 116 7.79 11.33 -4.34
C ASP A 116 6.98 11.76 -3.10
N GLU A 117 5.81 11.19 -2.95
CA GLU A 117 4.92 11.41 -1.82
C GLU A 117 5.06 10.30 -0.79
N ILE A 118 5.25 10.70 0.48
CA ILE A 118 5.31 9.77 1.60
C ILE A 118 4.26 10.13 2.64
N PHE A 119 3.29 9.25 2.77
CA PHE A 119 2.31 9.31 3.85
C PHE A 119 2.85 8.52 5.03
N SER A 120 2.76 9.08 6.21
CA SER A 120 3.25 8.42 7.42
C SER A 120 2.39 8.74 8.62
N ALA A 121 2.23 7.76 9.52
CA ALA A 121 1.53 7.92 10.77
C ALA A 121 2.14 7.03 11.85
N VAL A 122 2.09 7.52 13.09
CA VAL A 122 2.37 6.74 14.30
C VAL A 122 1.16 6.86 15.21
N LYS A 123 0.77 5.76 15.84
CA LYS A 123 -0.40 5.71 16.73
C LYS A 123 -0.34 6.84 17.78
N GLY A 124 -1.39 7.67 17.79
CA GLY A 124 -1.48 8.85 18.67
C GLY A 124 -0.68 10.07 18.22
N GLY A 125 0.09 9.98 17.11
CA GLY A 125 0.96 11.06 16.61
C GLY A 125 0.39 11.87 15.46
N GLY A 126 -0.77 11.46 14.89
CA GLY A 126 -1.35 12.09 13.70
C GLY A 126 -0.82 11.48 12.39
N SER A 127 -1.29 12.04 11.28
CA SER A 127 -0.94 11.62 9.91
C SER A 127 -0.26 12.76 9.16
N PHE A 128 0.69 12.41 8.30
CA PHE A 128 1.56 13.37 7.62
C PHE A 128 1.76 12.98 6.15
N LEU A 129 1.82 13.98 5.27
CA LEU A 129 2.29 13.88 3.90
C LEU A 129 3.59 14.69 3.77
N ASN A 130 4.68 14.01 3.42
CA ASN A 130 6.02 14.63 3.32
C ASN A 130 6.37 15.46 4.59
N GLY A 131 6.02 14.95 5.77
CA GLY A 131 6.27 15.59 7.07
C GLY A 131 5.32 16.74 7.41
N LYS A 132 4.36 17.10 6.55
CA LYS A 132 3.32 18.09 6.82
C LYS A 132 2.06 17.40 7.35
N PRO A 133 1.44 17.87 8.43
CA PRO A 133 0.19 17.30 8.93
C PRO A 133 -0.92 17.30 7.89
N ILE A 134 -1.67 16.21 7.81
CA ILE A 134 -2.86 16.08 6.98
C ILE A 134 -4.09 15.74 7.83
N HIS A 135 -5.25 16.12 7.34
CA HIS A 135 -6.55 15.89 7.98
C HIS A 135 -7.57 15.43 6.96
N VAL A 136 -8.63 14.78 7.41
CA VAL A 136 -9.77 14.44 6.57
C VAL A 136 -10.44 15.70 6.02
N SER A 137 -11.18 15.57 4.91
CA SER A 137 -11.93 16.68 4.34
C SER A 137 -13.01 17.19 5.30
N SER A 138 -13.45 18.44 5.09
CA SER A 138 -14.59 19.04 5.82
C SER A 138 -15.95 18.73 5.23
N ALA A 139 -16.04 17.83 4.25
CA ALA A 139 -17.31 17.44 3.63
C ALA A 139 -18.19 16.69 4.64
N HIS A 140 -19.47 17.09 4.71
CA HIS A 140 -20.46 16.49 5.60
C HIS A 140 -21.55 15.69 4.87
N LYS A 141 -21.57 15.75 3.53
CA LYS A 141 -22.55 15.05 2.68
C LYS A 141 -21.83 14.29 1.58
N LEU A 142 -22.34 13.13 1.20
CA LEU A 142 -21.80 12.36 0.09
C LEU A 142 -21.79 13.17 -1.23
N SER A 143 -22.84 13.97 -1.45
CA SER A 143 -22.96 14.84 -2.65
C SER A 143 -21.85 15.90 -2.79
N GLU A 144 -21.03 16.07 -1.77
CA GLU A 144 -19.89 17.00 -1.74
C GLU A 144 -18.54 16.27 -1.88
N THR A 145 -18.56 14.95 -2.12
CA THR A 145 -17.38 14.11 -2.08
C THR A 145 -17.12 13.38 -3.39
N ILE A 146 -15.84 13.16 -3.68
CA ILE A 146 -15.37 12.13 -4.62
C ILE A 146 -15.00 10.91 -3.79
N ILE A 147 -15.50 9.74 -4.17
CA ILE A 147 -15.31 8.49 -3.41
C ILE A 147 -14.39 7.56 -4.18
N GLY A 148 -13.32 7.08 -3.53
CA GLY A 148 -12.52 5.95 -4.00
C GLY A 148 -13.30 4.65 -3.87
N ILE A 149 -13.30 3.79 -4.89
CA ILE A 149 -13.96 2.50 -4.90
C ILE A 149 -13.03 1.39 -5.34
N GLY A 150 -13.07 0.26 -4.65
CA GLY A 150 -12.33 -0.94 -4.99
C GLY A 150 -13.23 -2.15 -5.23
N THR A 151 -12.76 -3.12 -6.03
CA THR A 151 -13.43 -4.41 -6.22
C THR A 151 -12.51 -5.52 -5.74
N ALA A 152 -12.86 -6.18 -4.62
CA ALA A 152 -11.99 -7.21 -4.05
C ALA A 152 -11.93 -8.47 -4.92
N LYS A 153 -13.06 -9.11 -5.21
CA LYS A 153 -13.13 -10.38 -5.95
C LYS A 153 -14.10 -10.30 -7.12
N ARG A 154 -13.73 -10.92 -8.24
CA ARG A 154 -14.57 -10.95 -9.45
C ARG A 154 -15.90 -11.67 -9.25
N GLU A 155 -15.93 -12.68 -8.39
CA GLU A 155 -17.16 -13.42 -8.07
C GLU A 155 -18.22 -12.52 -7.42
N LEU A 156 -17.79 -11.49 -6.71
CA LEU A 156 -18.66 -10.50 -6.06
C LEU A 156 -18.97 -9.28 -6.95
N ALA A 157 -18.57 -9.31 -8.23
CA ALA A 157 -18.66 -8.14 -9.11
C ALA A 157 -20.08 -7.56 -9.18
N LYS A 158 -21.11 -8.39 -9.40
CA LYS A 158 -22.50 -7.91 -9.49
C LYS A 158 -22.95 -7.18 -8.23
N GLU A 159 -22.66 -7.75 -7.07
CA GLU A 159 -23.01 -7.16 -5.77
C GLU A 159 -22.25 -5.86 -5.54
N ASN A 160 -20.96 -5.85 -5.82
CA ASN A 160 -20.11 -4.66 -5.68
C ASN A 160 -20.57 -3.54 -6.61
N PHE A 161 -20.85 -3.83 -7.90
CA PHE A 161 -21.34 -2.81 -8.83
C PHE A 161 -22.72 -2.28 -8.46
N ALA A 162 -23.61 -3.09 -7.88
CA ALA A 162 -24.88 -2.61 -7.34
C ALA A 162 -24.70 -1.65 -6.15
N ARG A 163 -23.69 -1.90 -5.30
CA ARG A 163 -23.29 -0.97 -4.22
C ARG A 163 -22.68 0.31 -4.78
N PHE A 164 -21.80 0.19 -5.79
CA PHE A 164 -21.17 1.34 -6.45
C PHE A 164 -22.19 2.27 -7.09
N LEU A 165 -23.21 1.73 -7.75
CA LEU A 165 -24.27 2.54 -8.32
C LEU A 165 -24.92 3.43 -7.25
N LYS A 166 -25.23 2.87 -6.09
CA LYS A 166 -25.80 3.65 -4.96
C LYS A 166 -24.85 4.74 -4.45
N VAL A 167 -23.55 4.44 -4.40
CA VAL A 167 -22.54 5.45 -4.00
C VAL A 167 -22.44 6.55 -5.06
N TYR A 168 -22.38 6.17 -6.34
CA TYR A 168 -22.31 7.11 -7.45
C TYR A 168 -23.51 8.06 -7.51
N GLU A 169 -24.73 7.53 -7.35
CA GLU A 169 -25.97 8.31 -7.36
C GLU A 169 -26.06 9.34 -6.21
N ASN A 170 -25.29 9.15 -5.14
CA ASN A 170 -25.33 10.00 -3.95
C ASN A 170 -24.06 10.82 -3.71
N SER A 171 -22.98 10.57 -4.44
CA SER A 171 -21.73 11.32 -4.38
C SER A 171 -21.58 12.29 -5.55
N GLN A 172 -20.61 13.19 -5.48
CA GLN A 172 -20.29 14.07 -6.59
C GLN A 172 -19.69 13.28 -7.75
N ASP A 173 -18.84 12.30 -7.46
CA ASP A 173 -18.22 11.39 -8.45
C ASP A 173 -17.54 10.22 -7.74
N VAL A 174 -17.12 9.21 -8.52
CA VAL A 174 -16.34 8.08 -8.02
C VAL A 174 -15.03 7.93 -8.81
N ARG A 175 -14.03 7.34 -8.16
CA ARG A 175 -12.75 6.94 -8.79
C ARG A 175 -12.45 5.49 -8.45
N ARG A 176 -11.84 4.77 -9.40
CA ARG A 176 -11.27 3.45 -9.20
C ARG A 176 -9.86 3.48 -9.75
N LEU A 177 -8.91 3.78 -8.91
CA LEU A 177 -7.53 4.00 -9.31
C LEU A 177 -6.67 2.74 -9.18
N GLY A 178 -7.08 1.77 -8.36
CA GLY A 178 -6.51 0.42 -8.33
C GLY A 178 -5.30 0.25 -7.42
N SER A 179 -5.09 1.17 -6.46
CA SER A 179 -4.14 1.06 -5.37
C SER A 179 -4.89 1.38 -4.07
N ALA A 180 -5.23 0.36 -3.31
CA ALA A 180 -6.09 0.51 -2.12
C ALA A 180 -5.40 1.29 -1.00
N ALA A 181 -4.07 1.25 -0.93
CA ALA A 181 -3.31 1.98 0.07
C ALA A 181 -3.18 3.48 -0.26
N LEU A 182 -3.24 3.85 -1.56
CA LEU A 182 -3.14 5.24 -1.99
C LEU A 182 -4.51 5.93 -2.09
N GLU A 183 -5.60 5.18 -2.36
CA GLU A 183 -6.99 5.66 -2.38
C GLU A 183 -7.51 5.91 -0.95
#